data_38fb3b6e83117ea4a135f707157c100d
#
_entry.id   38fb3b6e83117ea4a135f707157c100d
#
_cell.length_a   1.000
_cell.length_b   1.000
_cell.length_c   1.000
_cell.angle_alpha   90.00
_cell.angle_beta   90.00
_cell.angle_gamma   90.00
#
_symmetry.space_group_name_H-M   'P 1'
#
loop_
_entity.id
_entity.type
_entity.pdbx_description
1 polymer ?
#
loop_
_entity_poly.entity_id
_entity_poly.type
_entity_poly.pdbx_seq_one_letter_code
_entity_poly.pdbx_strand_id
1 'polypeptide(L)'
;GQHADMIFCLVRTSKEEKRQDGISFLLIDMKSEGITVNPIVTIDNPPPGHQEINTIFFENVKVPAENLIGEEGKGWTYAKYLLEFERGNAYAPALLAKLDRIRSYASQLEASGEPLAADPGYQRKLADTEIAIRAMEFTELRILSALSSGQNVGPESSMLKCRGTELQQQVAELALETVGAQGIPFHHPDPSAGMNEEPVYDWTSAKAPLHHFNIRKASIYAGSNEVQRNIMAKLVLGL
;
A
#
# COMPACT_ATOMS: atom_id res chain seq x y z
N GLY A 1 5.99 -6.85 -11.39
CA GLY A 1 5.99 -7.41 -12.75
C GLY A 1 7.23 -8.25 -13.05
N GLN A 2 8.41 -7.77 -12.66
CA GLN A 2 9.70 -8.43 -12.99
C GLN A 2 9.88 -9.84 -12.41
N HIS A 3 9.12 -10.21 -11.40
CA HIS A 3 9.16 -11.53 -10.75
C HIS A 3 7.85 -12.31 -10.94
N ALA A 4 6.89 -11.78 -11.70
CA ALA A 4 5.62 -12.42 -11.93
C ALA A 4 5.69 -13.44 -13.08
N ASP A 5 5.09 -14.60 -12.91
CA ASP A 5 4.90 -15.56 -13.99
C ASP A 5 3.66 -15.24 -14.84
N MET A 6 2.63 -14.68 -14.23
CA MET A 6 1.36 -14.36 -14.88
C MET A 6 0.90 -12.94 -14.49
N ILE A 7 0.18 -12.30 -15.40
CA ILE A 7 -0.52 -11.05 -15.11
C ILE A 7 -1.98 -11.16 -15.55
N PHE A 8 -2.89 -10.70 -14.71
CA PHE A 8 -4.26 -10.44 -15.14
C PHE A 8 -4.34 -9.02 -15.73
N CYS A 9 -4.96 -8.88 -16.87
CA CYS A 9 -4.99 -7.65 -17.64
C CYS A 9 -6.40 -7.32 -18.11
N LEU A 10 -6.82 -6.10 -17.86
CA LEU A 10 -8.04 -5.54 -18.45
C LEU A 10 -7.69 -5.00 -19.84
N VAL A 11 -8.26 -5.59 -20.86
CA VAL A 11 -8.01 -5.24 -22.26
C VAL A 11 -9.30 -4.82 -22.95
N ARG A 12 -9.21 -3.90 -23.90
CA ARG A 12 -10.35 -3.51 -24.71
C ARG A 12 -10.46 -4.44 -25.91
N THR A 13 -11.55 -5.21 -25.96
CA THR A 13 -11.85 -6.13 -27.06
C THR A 13 -12.91 -5.58 -28.02
N SER A 14 -13.78 -4.66 -27.57
CA SER A 14 -14.73 -3.97 -28.43
C SER A 14 -14.90 -2.50 -28.04
N LYS A 15 -15.48 -1.71 -28.93
CA LYS A 15 -15.79 -0.29 -28.71
C LYS A 15 -17.29 -0.12 -28.57
N GLU A 16 -17.71 0.10 -27.33
CA GLU A 16 -19.12 0.24 -26.96
C GLU A 16 -19.45 1.68 -26.56
N GLU A 17 -20.74 2.00 -26.44
CA GLU A 17 -21.22 3.31 -26.01
C GLU A 17 -20.71 3.67 -24.60
N LYS A 18 -20.79 2.73 -23.67
CA LYS A 18 -20.22 2.90 -22.31
C LYS A 18 -18.78 2.46 -22.30
N ARG A 19 -17.89 3.29 -21.73
CA ARG A 19 -16.44 3.03 -21.67
C ARG A 19 -16.08 1.69 -21.02
N GLN A 20 -16.87 1.24 -20.06
CA GLN A 20 -16.63 0.01 -19.31
C GLN A 20 -17.07 -1.24 -20.07
N ASP A 21 -18.05 -1.10 -20.97
CA ASP A 21 -18.47 -2.19 -21.81
C ASP A 21 -17.39 -2.43 -22.88
N GLY A 22 -17.24 -3.66 -23.34
CA GLY A 22 -16.16 -4.02 -24.26
C GLY A 22 -14.77 -4.12 -23.64
N ILE A 23 -14.65 -4.14 -22.30
CA ILE A 23 -13.44 -4.50 -21.58
C ILE A 23 -13.53 -5.96 -21.18
N SER A 24 -12.53 -6.73 -21.55
CA SER A 24 -12.37 -8.16 -21.20
C SER A 24 -11.24 -8.36 -20.20
N PHE A 25 -11.21 -9.48 -19.54
CA PHE A 25 -10.24 -9.81 -18.51
C PHE A 25 -9.44 -11.02 -18.95
N LEU A 26 -8.13 -10.83 -19.19
CA LEU A 26 -7.23 -11.88 -19.69
C LEU A 26 -6.20 -12.25 -18.63
N LEU A 27 -5.83 -13.51 -18.60
CA LEU A 27 -4.67 -14.02 -17.88
C LEU A 27 -3.52 -14.22 -18.89
N ILE A 28 -2.41 -13.48 -18.71
CA ILE A 28 -1.32 -13.43 -19.69
C ILE A 28 -0.04 -13.99 -19.05
N ASP A 29 0.63 -14.90 -19.72
CA ASP A 29 1.95 -15.40 -19.34
C ASP A 29 2.98 -14.29 -19.57
N MET A 30 3.68 -13.88 -18.51
CA MET A 30 4.69 -12.82 -18.55
C MET A 30 5.92 -13.16 -19.37
N LYS A 31 6.09 -14.43 -19.74
CA LYS A 31 7.16 -14.92 -20.63
C LYS A 31 6.78 -14.86 -22.11
N SER A 32 5.56 -14.40 -22.44
CA SER A 32 5.11 -14.26 -23.83
C SER A 32 5.98 -13.29 -24.62
N GLU A 33 6.24 -13.60 -25.89
CA GLU A 33 6.90 -12.67 -26.80
C GLU A 33 6.11 -11.39 -26.95
N GLY A 34 6.82 -10.25 -26.98
CA GLY A 34 6.21 -8.91 -27.08
C GLY A 34 5.91 -8.26 -25.73
N ILE A 35 6.28 -8.87 -24.60
CA ILE A 35 6.18 -8.25 -23.28
C ILE A 35 7.53 -7.65 -22.89
N THR A 36 7.51 -6.37 -22.53
CA THR A 36 8.67 -5.66 -21.95
C THR A 36 8.31 -5.15 -20.57
N VAL A 37 9.12 -5.47 -19.58
CA VAL A 37 8.96 -5.02 -18.19
C VAL A 37 10.04 -4.03 -17.84
N ASN A 38 9.66 -2.80 -17.52
CA ASN A 38 10.57 -1.74 -17.12
C ASN A 38 10.32 -1.37 -15.65
N PRO A 39 11.25 -1.71 -14.74
CA PRO A 39 11.16 -1.29 -13.35
C PRO A 39 11.14 0.23 -13.21
N ILE A 40 10.30 0.73 -12.29
CA ILE A 40 10.21 2.15 -11.95
C ILE A 40 10.97 2.40 -10.67
N VAL A 41 11.90 3.34 -10.70
CA VAL A 41 12.59 3.82 -9.49
C VAL A 41 11.64 4.74 -8.73
N THR A 42 11.33 4.35 -7.51
CA THR A 42 10.50 5.11 -6.57
C THR A 42 11.37 6.03 -5.70
N ILE A 43 10.74 6.91 -4.89
CA ILE A 43 11.45 7.92 -4.06
C ILE A 43 12.43 7.28 -3.09
N ASP A 44 12.13 6.07 -2.60
CA ASP A 44 13.01 5.26 -1.77
C ASP A 44 14.20 4.65 -2.51
N ASN A 45 14.32 4.90 -3.81
CA ASN A 45 15.44 4.56 -4.66
C ASN A 45 15.96 3.12 -4.45
N PRO A 46 15.11 2.09 -4.64
CA PRO A 46 15.53 0.70 -4.43
C PRO A 46 16.63 0.30 -5.42
N PRO A 47 17.58 -0.57 -5.03
CA PRO A 47 18.62 -1.04 -5.93
C PRO A 47 18.03 -1.80 -7.12
N PRO A 48 18.80 -1.93 -8.23
CA PRO A 48 18.37 -2.69 -9.39
C PRO A 48 17.89 -4.10 -9.03
N GLY A 49 16.74 -4.51 -9.57
CA GLY A 49 16.12 -5.80 -9.27
C GLY A 49 15.21 -5.81 -8.03
N HIS A 50 15.21 -4.77 -7.22
CA HIS A 50 14.36 -4.64 -6.02
C HIS A 50 13.21 -3.64 -6.18
N GLN A 51 13.02 -3.10 -7.38
CA GLN A 51 11.89 -2.20 -7.66
C GLN A 51 10.57 -2.96 -7.54
N GLU A 52 9.66 -2.43 -6.75
CA GLU A 52 8.34 -3.04 -6.52
C GLU A 52 7.34 -2.69 -7.63
N ILE A 53 7.53 -1.54 -8.29
CA ILE A 53 6.62 -1.02 -9.30
C ILE A 53 7.28 -1.14 -10.68
N ASN A 54 6.47 -1.53 -11.67
CA ASN A 54 6.97 -1.76 -13.02
C ASN A 54 5.98 -1.20 -14.04
N THR A 55 6.51 -0.66 -15.14
CA THR A 55 5.74 -0.43 -16.35
C THR A 55 5.86 -1.66 -17.25
N ILE A 56 4.73 -2.14 -17.74
CA ILE A 56 4.67 -3.31 -18.61
C ILE A 56 4.12 -2.87 -19.96
N PHE A 57 4.87 -3.16 -21.02
CA PHE A 57 4.46 -2.91 -22.40
C PHE A 57 4.07 -4.23 -23.06
N PHE A 58 3.00 -4.20 -23.83
CA PHE A 58 2.49 -5.31 -24.60
C PHE A 58 2.49 -4.90 -26.08
N GLU A 59 3.28 -5.57 -26.89
CA GLU A 59 3.39 -5.32 -28.31
C GLU A 59 3.12 -6.61 -29.09
N ASN A 60 1.97 -6.67 -29.74
CA ASN A 60 1.52 -7.84 -30.53
C ASN A 60 1.54 -9.17 -29.76
N VAL A 61 1.33 -9.14 -28.44
CA VAL A 61 1.33 -10.32 -27.59
C VAL A 61 0.16 -11.23 -27.95
N LYS A 62 0.44 -12.51 -28.21
CA LYS A 62 -0.55 -13.54 -28.50
C LYS A 62 -0.96 -14.21 -27.20
N VAL A 63 -2.24 -14.16 -26.89
CA VAL A 63 -2.81 -14.78 -25.67
C VAL A 63 -3.79 -15.87 -26.12
N PRO A 64 -3.71 -17.11 -25.61
CA PRO A 64 -4.69 -18.16 -25.89
C PRO A 64 -6.11 -17.71 -25.51
N ALA A 65 -7.12 -18.06 -26.33
CA ALA A 65 -8.50 -17.66 -26.07
C ALA A 65 -9.07 -18.26 -24.77
N GLU A 66 -8.56 -19.41 -24.35
CA GLU A 66 -8.88 -20.06 -23.08
C GLU A 66 -8.44 -19.28 -21.84
N ASN A 67 -7.54 -18.32 -22.00
CA ASN A 67 -7.08 -17.43 -20.92
C ASN A 67 -8.03 -16.25 -20.69
N LEU A 68 -9.15 -16.18 -21.42
CA LEU A 68 -10.22 -15.25 -21.13
C LEU A 68 -10.91 -15.64 -19.81
N ILE A 69 -10.93 -14.73 -18.87
CA ILE A 69 -11.61 -14.93 -17.59
C ILE A 69 -13.07 -14.49 -17.74
N GLY A 70 -13.98 -15.45 -17.63
CA GLY A 70 -15.41 -15.23 -17.76
C GLY A 70 -15.83 -14.92 -19.21
N GLU A 71 -16.68 -13.93 -19.40
CA GLU A 71 -17.27 -13.54 -20.68
C GLU A 71 -16.55 -12.33 -21.29
N GLU A 72 -16.43 -12.35 -22.63
CA GLU A 72 -15.93 -11.18 -23.35
C GLU A 72 -16.80 -9.94 -23.10
N GLY A 73 -16.17 -8.79 -22.92
CA GLY A 73 -16.84 -7.52 -22.63
C GLY A 73 -17.30 -7.35 -21.18
N LYS A 74 -17.14 -8.35 -20.31
CA LYS A 74 -17.54 -8.32 -18.89
C LYS A 74 -16.37 -8.11 -17.91
N GLY A 75 -15.18 -7.89 -18.39
CA GLY A 75 -13.98 -7.76 -17.57
C GLY A 75 -14.06 -6.67 -16.50
N TRP A 76 -14.75 -5.55 -16.79
CA TRP A 76 -14.95 -4.51 -15.78
C TRP A 76 -15.83 -4.97 -14.59
N THR A 77 -16.80 -5.83 -14.84
CA THR A 77 -17.64 -6.43 -13.79
C THR A 77 -16.80 -7.31 -12.87
N TYR A 78 -15.94 -8.15 -13.46
CA TYR A 78 -15.02 -9.01 -12.69
C TYR A 78 -14.00 -8.20 -11.91
N ALA A 79 -13.44 -7.13 -12.50
CA ALA A 79 -12.53 -6.24 -11.81
C ALA A 79 -13.19 -5.53 -10.61
N LYS A 80 -14.43 -5.07 -10.74
CA LYS A 80 -15.17 -4.48 -9.61
C LYS A 80 -15.36 -5.49 -8.48
N TYR A 81 -15.73 -6.71 -8.80
CA TYR A 81 -15.88 -7.78 -7.83
C TYR A 81 -14.57 -8.06 -7.08
N LEU A 82 -13.45 -8.17 -7.78
CA LEU A 82 -12.12 -8.33 -7.15
C LEU A 82 -11.80 -7.17 -6.20
N LEU A 83 -12.04 -5.93 -6.63
CA LEU A 83 -11.78 -4.73 -5.82
C LEU A 83 -12.62 -4.66 -4.54
N GLU A 84 -13.79 -5.28 -4.48
CA GLU A 84 -14.62 -5.34 -3.27
C GLU A 84 -13.90 -6.14 -2.17
N PHE A 85 -13.22 -7.23 -2.53
CA PHE A 85 -12.45 -8.03 -1.57
C PHE A 85 -11.13 -7.37 -1.17
N GLU A 86 -10.44 -6.71 -2.09
CA GLU A 86 -9.17 -6.03 -1.80
C GLU A 86 -9.32 -4.87 -0.80
N ARG A 87 -10.50 -4.26 -0.72
CA ARG A 87 -10.76 -3.14 0.20
C ARG A 87 -11.01 -3.54 1.65
N GLY A 88 -11.14 -4.84 1.92
CA GLY A 88 -11.37 -5.37 3.28
C GLY A 88 -10.10 -5.55 4.13
N ASN A 89 -8.97 -4.94 3.76
CA ASN A 89 -7.72 -5.09 4.50
C ASN A 89 -7.80 -4.45 5.90
N ALA A 90 -7.35 -5.20 6.92
CA ALA A 90 -7.14 -4.68 8.25
C ALA A 90 -5.78 -3.98 8.36
N TYR A 91 -5.78 -2.71 8.68
CA TYR A 91 -4.58 -1.88 8.86
C TYR A 91 -4.12 -1.83 10.33
N ALA A 92 -5.08 -1.80 11.26
CA ALA A 92 -4.83 -1.51 12.67
C ALA A 92 -3.82 -2.47 13.33
N PRO A 93 -3.88 -3.80 13.16
CA PRO A 93 -2.93 -4.69 13.83
C PRO A 93 -1.48 -4.42 13.46
N ALA A 94 -1.22 -4.21 12.16
CA ALA A 94 0.14 -3.91 11.66
C ALA A 94 0.62 -2.54 12.13
N LEU A 95 -0.26 -1.55 12.19
CA LEU A 95 0.07 -0.19 12.65
C LEU A 95 0.34 -0.15 14.16
N LEU A 96 -0.43 -0.87 14.97
CA LEU A 96 -0.20 -0.99 16.41
C LEU A 96 1.15 -1.66 16.68
N ALA A 97 1.46 -2.75 15.98
CA ALA A 97 2.75 -3.42 16.11
C ALA A 97 3.94 -2.51 15.72
N LYS A 98 3.76 -1.65 14.70
CA LYS A 98 4.78 -0.66 14.33
C LYS A 98 4.89 0.42 15.41
N LEU A 99 3.80 0.92 15.94
CA LEU A 99 3.78 1.93 16.99
C LEU A 99 4.46 1.44 18.26
N ASP A 100 4.25 0.18 18.64
CA ASP A 100 4.93 -0.44 19.79
C ASP A 100 6.44 -0.53 19.59
N ARG A 101 6.89 -0.84 18.37
CA ARG A 101 8.33 -0.82 18.05
C ARG A 101 8.92 0.59 18.14
N ILE A 102 8.20 1.60 17.65
CA ILE A 102 8.60 3.01 17.74
C ILE A 102 8.72 3.41 19.22
N ARG A 103 7.72 3.07 20.04
CA ARG A 103 7.74 3.34 21.50
C ARG A 103 8.91 2.66 22.19
N SER A 104 9.16 1.40 21.89
CA SER A 104 10.29 0.64 22.43
C SER A 104 11.63 1.26 22.01
N TYR A 105 11.76 1.70 20.78
CA TYR A 105 12.98 2.34 20.29
C TYR A 105 13.19 3.72 20.93
N ALA A 106 12.14 4.53 21.05
CA ALA A 106 12.19 5.84 21.71
C ALA A 106 12.60 5.77 23.19
N SER A 107 12.35 4.63 23.87
CA SER A 107 12.82 4.42 25.24
C SER A 107 14.32 4.18 25.37
N GLN A 108 14.99 3.89 24.25
CA GLN A 108 16.45 3.64 24.19
C GLN A 108 17.22 4.87 23.69
N LEU A 109 16.51 5.86 23.13
CA LEU A 109 17.11 7.09 22.63
C LEU A 109 17.04 8.18 23.68
N GLU A 110 18.14 8.92 23.84
CA GLU A 110 18.22 10.06 24.75
C GLU A 110 17.94 11.37 23.99
N ALA A 111 17.10 12.21 24.59
CA ALA A 111 16.86 13.57 24.19
C ALA A 111 17.05 14.48 25.42
N SER A 112 18.06 15.36 25.39
CA SER A 112 18.38 16.28 26.47
C SER A 112 18.70 15.58 27.83
N GLY A 113 19.30 14.39 27.78
CA GLY A 113 19.69 13.63 28.97
C GLY A 113 18.61 12.73 29.57
N GLU A 114 17.44 12.67 28.95
CA GLU A 114 16.33 11.79 29.33
C GLU A 114 15.90 10.94 28.14
N PRO A 115 15.27 9.77 28.34
CA PRO A 115 14.72 8.99 27.24
C PRO A 115 13.71 9.81 26.43
N LEU A 116 13.78 9.75 25.09
CA LEU A 116 12.81 10.44 24.21
C LEU A 116 11.37 10.06 24.55
N ALA A 117 11.15 8.81 24.95
CA ALA A 117 9.84 8.32 25.39
C ALA A 117 9.32 9.03 26.65
N ALA A 118 10.14 9.74 27.41
CA ALA A 118 9.73 10.53 28.58
C ALA A 118 9.32 11.97 28.23
N ASP A 119 9.63 12.44 27.01
CA ASP A 119 9.23 13.78 26.55
C ASP A 119 7.69 13.89 26.43
N PRO A 120 7.04 14.86 27.12
CA PRO A 120 5.58 14.97 27.11
C PRO A 120 4.99 15.29 25.73
N GLY A 121 5.73 16.03 24.88
CA GLY A 121 5.33 16.36 23.53
C GLY A 121 5.33 15.12 22.64
N TYR A 122 6.36 14.32 22.77
CA TYR A 122 6.48 13.05 22.05
C TYR A 122 5.45 12.02 22.52
N GLN A 123 5.22 11.89 23.83
CA GLN A 123 4.17 11.02 24.40
C GLN A 123 2.79 11.38 23.86
N ARG A 124 2.48 12.67 23.71
CA ARG A 124 1.21 13.11 23.12
C ARG A 124 1.08 12.65 21.67
N LYS A 125 2.12 12.77 20.85
CA LYS A 125 2.10 12.27 19.46
C LYS A 125 1.87 10.78 19.37
N LEU A 126 2.51 9.99 20.24
CA LEU A 126 2.29 8.54 20.35
C LEU A 126 0.83 8.25 20.72
N ALA A 127 0.29 8.92 21.73
CA ALA A 127 -1.08 8.72 22.21
C ALA A 127 -2.11 9.10 21.14
N ASP A 128 -1.97 10.25 20.49
CA ASP A 128 -2.87 10.71 19.43
C ASP A 128 -2.87 9.72 18.25
N THR A 129 -1.69 9.19 17.90
CA THR A 129 -1.56 8.19 16.85
C THR A 129 -2.22 6.87 17.24
N GLU A 130 -2.02 6.40 18.47
CA GLU A 130 -2.65 5.18 18.98
C GLU A 130 -4.18 5.31 19.02
N ILE A 131 -4.72 6.42 19.53
CA ILE A 131 -6.16 6.70 19.55
C ILE A 131 -6.75 6.62 18.15
N ALA A 132 -6.08 7.23 17.17
CA ALA A 132 -6.54 7.20 15.79
C ALA A 132 -6.53 5.79 15.18
N ILE A 133 -5.50 4.99 15.48
CA ILE A 133 -5.43 3.59 15.04
C ILE A 133 -6.51 2.75 15.72
N ARG A 134 -6.73 2.92 17.03
CA ARG A 134 -7.78 2.19 17.77
C ARG A 134 -9.18 2.54 17.26
N ALA A 135 -9.45 3.81 16.96
CA ALA A 135 -10.73 4.21 16.35
C ALA A 135 -10.97 3.51 15.00
N MET A 136 -9.91 3.37 14.20
CA MET A 136 -9.99 2.62 12.94
C MET A 136 -10.19 1.12 13.18
N GLU A 137 -9.52 0.52 14.16
CA GLU A 137 -9.67 -0.89 14.55
C GLU A 137 -11.14 -1.24 14.86
N PHE A 138 -11.85 -0.41 15.60
CA PHE A 138 -13.28 -0.61 15.84
C PHE A 138 -14.11 -0.59 14.56
N THR A 139 -13.75 0.23 13.61
CA THR A 139 -14.42 0.26 12.30
C THR A 139 -14.13 -1.01 11.50
N GLU A 140 -12.88 -1.49 11.50
CA GLU A 140 -12.50 -2.77 10.90
C GLU A 140 -13.27 -3.94 11.49
N LEU A 141 -13.38 -4.01 12.83
CA LEU A 141 -14.14 -5.04 13.53
C LEU A 141 -15.64 -5.01 13.20
N ARG A 142 -16.23 -3.81 13.07
CA ARG A 142 -17.62 -3.65 12.63
C ARG A 142 -17.84 -4.18 11.22
N ILE A 143 -16.95 -3.88 10.29
CA ILE A 143 -17.01 -4.38 8.91
C ILE A 143 -16.85 -5.90 8.89
N LEU A 144 -15.91 -6.45 9.64
CA LEU A 144 -15.71 -7.89 9.75
C LEU A 144 -16.95 -8.60 10.31
N SER A 145 -17.57 -8.02 11.34
CA SER A 145 -18.83 -8.52 11.92
C SER A 145 -19.98 -8.49 10.90
N ALA A 146 -20.09 -7.43 10.10
CA ALA A 146 -21.12 -7.33 9.06
C ALA A 146 -20.90 -8.39 7.98
N LEU A 147 -19.66 -8.58 7.51
CA LEU A 147 -19.31 -9.61 6.54
C LEU A 147 -19.60 -11.02 7.05
N SER A 148 -19.27 -11.32 8.32
CA SER A 148 -19.54 -12.62 8.94
C SER A 148 -21.05 -12.91 9.07
N SER A 149 -21.86 -11.87 9.06
CA SER A 149 -23.33 -11.96 9.07
C SER A 149 -23.94 -11.97 7.65
N GLY A 150 -23.13 -12.09 6.61
CA GLY A 150 -23.58 -12.12 5.22
C GLY A 150 -24.01 -10.77 4.64
N GLN A 151 -23.66 -9.68 5.32
CA GLN A 151 -23.92 -8.32 4.82
C GLN A 151 -22.78 -7.88 3.87
N ASN A 152 -23.11 -7.02 2.91
CA ASN A 152 -22.11 -6.43 2.03
C ASN A 152 -21.35 -5.30 2.76
N VAL A 153 -20.07 -5.14 2.42
CA VAL A 153 -19.28 -4.00 2.86
C VAL A 153 -19.79 -2.75 2.15
N GLY A 154 -20.19 -1.77 2.92
CA GLY A 154 -20.66 -0.49 2.42
C GLY A 154 -19.50 0.46 2.03
N PRO A 155 -19.76 1.77 1.93
CA PRO A 155 -18.76 2.80 1.64
C PRO A 155 -17.67 2.89 2.70
N GLU A 156 -17.84 2.25 3.85
CA GLU A 156 -16.87 2.15 4.94
C GLU A 156 -15.54 1.54 4.49
N SER A 157 -15.54 0.63 3.52
CA SER A 157 -14.31 0.09 2.93
C SER A 157 -13.45 1.18 2.28
N SER A 158 -14.07 2.15 1.61
CA SER A 158 -13.39 3.32 1.06
C SER A 158 -12.84 4.24 2.14
N MET A 159 -13.57 4.39 3.24
CA MET A 159 -13.11 5.15 4.43
C MET A 159 -11.91 4.47 5.08
N LEU A 160 -11.95 3.14 5.26
CA LEU A 160 -10.79 2.38 5.80
C LEU A 160 -9.55 2.56 4.93
N LYS A 161 -9.70 2.49 3.60
CA LYS A 161 -8.57 2.70 2.69
C LYS A 161 -7.98 4.10 2.84
N CYS A 162 -8.79 5.14 2.85
CA CYS A 162 -8.32 6.51 3.06
C CYS A 162 -7.60 6.65 4.41
N ARG A 163 -8.29 6.29 5.48
CA ARG A 163 -7.76 6.48 6.83
C ARG A 163 -6.57 5.57 7.13
N GLY A 164 -6.62 4.31 6.67
CA GLY A 164 -5.54 3.35 6.83
C GLY A 164 -4.24 3.82 6.18
N THR A 165 -4.31 4.33 4.94
CA THR A 165 -3.13 4.84 4.24
C THR A 165 -2.60 6.16 4.83
N GLU A 166 -3.46 7.03 5.34
CA GLU A 166 -3.06 8.24 6.07
C GLU A 166 -2.33 7.87 7.38
N LEU A 167 -2.86 6.90 8.13
CA LEU A 167 -2.22 6.42 9.35
C LEU A 167 -0.91 5.68 9.08
N GLN A 168 -0.80 4.94 7.98
CA GLN A 168 0.47 4.35 7.56
C GLN A 168 1.54 5.43 7.35
N GLN A 169 1.18 6.51 6.69
CA GLN A 169 2.09 7.65 6.47
C GLN A 169 2.42 8.36 7.77
N GLN A 170 1.44 8.59 8.64
CA GLN A 170 1.64 9.22 9.96
C GLN A 170 2.56 8.38 10.86
N VAL A 171 2.40 7.06 10.90
CA VAL A 171 3.28 6.17 11.67
C VAL A 171 4.70 6.15 11.10
N ALA A 172 4.85 6.18 9.77
CA ALA A 172 6.17 6.26 9.14
C ALA A 172 6.86 7.61 9.40
N GLU A 173 6.11 8.69 9.45
CA GLU A 173 6.56 10.03 9.79
C GLU A 173 7.03 10.10 11.25
N LEU A 174 6.23 9.52 12.17
CA LEU A 174 6.61 9.41 13.58
C LEU A 174 7.87 8.55 13.78
N ALA A 175 8.02 7.46 13.02
CA ALA A 175 9.24 6.65 13.05
C ALA A 175 10.47 7.45 12.60
N LEU A 176 10.34 8.24 11.53
CA LEU A 176 11.42 9.09 11.04
C LEU A 176 11.77 10.20 12.06
N GLU A 177 10.75 10.83 12.66
CA GLU A 177 10.96 11.81 13.73
C GLU A 177 11.66 11.19 14.94
N THR A 178 11.30 9.96 15.30
CA THR A 178 11.91 9.24 16.44
C THR A 178 13.41 9.05 16.25
N VAL A 179 13.84 8.63 15.07
CA VAL A 179 15.26 8.43 14.79
C VAL A 179 16.02 9.76 14.60
N GLY A 180 15.32 10.84 14.29
CA GLY A 180 15.88 12.19 14.18
C GLY A 180 17.09 12.26 13.26
N ALA A 181 18.18 12.86 13.73
CA ALA A 181 19.40 13.01 12.94
C ALA A 181 20.05 11.67 12.52
N GLN A 182 19.78 10.58 13.22
CA GLN A 182 20.28 9.25 12.86
C GLN A 182 19.62 8.72 11.57
N GLY A 183 18.45 9.24 11.17
CA GLY A 183 17.79 8.93 9.90
C GLY A 183 18.26 9.78 8.71
N ILE A 184 19.16 10.76 8.91
CA ILE A 184 19.65 11.60 7.79
C ILE A 184 20.49 10.81 6.79
N PRO A 185 21.42 9.91 7.20
CA PRO A 185 22.15 9.09 6.25
C PRO A 185 21.19 8.16 5.51
N PHE A 186 21.02 8.41 4.22
CA PHE A 186 20.22 7.54 3.37
C PHE A 186 21.04 6.31 2.98
N HIS A 187 20.83 5.23 3.69
CA HIS A 187 21.51 3.97 3.47
C HIS A 187 20.53 2.92 2.96
N HIS A 188 20.69 2.54 1.70
CA HIS A 188 19.91 1.45 1.14
C HIS A 188 20.76 0.19 1.15
N PRO A 189 20.41 -0.83 1.95
CA PRO A 189 21.14 -2.10 1.93
C PRO A 189 21.00 -2.74 0.55
N ASP A 190 22.10 -2.99 -0.12
CA ASP A 190 22.14 -3.80 -1.34
C ASP A 190 22.29 -5.27 -0.94
N PRO A 191 21.24 -6.09 -1.07
CA PRO A 191 21.32 -7.51 -0.75
C PRO A 191 22.32 -8.28 -1.62
N SER A 192 22.61 -7.77 -2.83
CA SER A 192 23.53 -8.40 -3.78
C SER A 192 25.00 -8.15 -3.43
N ALA A 193 25.30 -7.07 -2.70
CA ALA A 193 26.64 -6.74 -2.24
C ALA A 193 27.09 -7.54 -1.01
N GLY A 194 26.18 -8.39 -0.47
CA GLY A 194 26.39 -9.00 0.83
C GLY A 194 26.42 -7.90 1.91
N MET A 195 25.50 -7.93 2.84
CA MET A 195 25.37 -6.89 3.88
C MET A 195 26.50 -6.97 4.91
N ASN A 196 27.74 -6.80 4.45
CA ASN A 196 28.95 -6.84 5.29
C ASN A 196 29.29 -5.46 5.89
N GLU A 197 28.62 -4.41 5.42
CA GLU A 197 28.74 -3.07 5.96
C GLU A 197 27.57 -2.78 6.89
N GLU A 198 27.89 -2.51 8.15
CA GLU A 198 26.87 -2.02 9.08
C GLU A 198 26.49 -0.58 8.73
N PRO A 199 25.20 -0.19 8.91
CA PRO A 199 24.81 1.20 8.75
C PRO A 199 25.55 2.08 9.78
N VAL A 200 25.70 3.37 9.45
CA VAL A 200 26.36 4.36 10.32
C VAL A 200 25.76 4.39 11.73
N TYR A 201 24.47 4.12 11.82
CA TYR A 201 23.70 3.90 13.04
C TYR A 201 23.11 2.49 13.03
N ASP A 202 22.17 2.21 13.91
CA ASP A 202 21.48 0.92 13.91
C ASP A 202 20.52 0.74 12.72
N TRP A 203 20.09 -0.51 12.49
CA TRP A 203 19.19 -0.86 11.38
C TRP A 203 17.81 -0.22 11.48
N THR A 204 17.33 0.16 12.67
CA THR A 204 16.05 0.83 12.84
C THR A 204 16.11 2.23 12.25
N SER A 205 17.19 2.98 12.59
CA SER A 205 17.47 4.30 12.05
C SER A 205 17.65 4.27 10.54
N ALA A 206 18.40 3.29 10.02
CA ALA A 206 18.65 3.14 8.58
C ALA A 206 17.37 2.86 7.77
N LYS A 207 16.41 2.11 8.33
CA LYS A 207 15.16 1.72 7.65
C LYS A 207 14.05 2.77 7.72
N ALA A 208 14.08 3.67 8.70
CA ALA A 208 13.03 4.65 8.89
C ALA A 208 12.83 5.59 7.67
N PRO A 209 13.88 6.21 7.09
CA PRO A 209 13.73 7.03 5.90
C PRO A 209 13.27 6.24 4.67
N LEU A 210 13.79 5.02 4.47
CA LEU A 210 13.36 4.16 3.37
C LEU A 210 11.87 3.88 3.44
N HIS A 211 11.38 3.48 4.61
CA HIS A 211 9.95 3.21 4.81
C HIS A 211 9.10 4.48 4.66
N HIS A 212 9.57 5.62 5.17
CA HIS A 212 8.89 6.90 5.03
C HIS A 212 8.71 7.27 3.55
N PHE A 213 9.73 7.14 2.72
CA PHE A 213 9.65 7.44 1.30
C PHE A 213 8.81 6.39 0.54
N ASN A 214 8.99 5.12 0.81
CA ASN A 214 8.24 4.05 0.16
C ASN A 214 6.74 4.16 0.39
N ILE A 215 6.30 4.45 1.62
CA ILE A 215 4.87 4.46 1.96
C ILE A 215 4.09 5.66 1.40
N ARG A 216 4.76 6.68 0.82
CA ARG A 216 4.08 7.82 0.18
C ARG A 216 3.11 7.37 -0.92
N LYS A 217 3.41 6.29 -1.63
CA LYS A 217 2.55 5.71 -2.67
C LYS A 217 1.24 5.10 -2.13
N ALA A 218 1.12 4.84 -0.82
CA ALA A 218 -0.03 4.15 -0.24
C ALA A 218 -1.37 4.89 -0.46
N SER A 219 -1.36 6.21 -0.52
CA SER A 219 -2.56 7.01 -0.83
C SER A 219 -2.93 7.03 -2.32
N ILE A 220 -2.08 6.46 -3.19
CA ILE A 220 -2.24 6.50 -4.65
C ILE A 220 -2.69 5.15 -5.19
N TYR A 221 -2.00 4.06 -4.85
CA TYR A 221 -2.32 2.72 -5.34
C TYR A 221 -3.62 2.16 -4.74
N ALA A 222 -4.14 1.09 -5.30
CA ALA A 222 -5.42 0.46 -4.93
C ALA A 222 -6.61 1.45 -4.93
N GLY A 223 -6.58 2.39 -5.88
CA GLY A 223 -7.53 3.49 -5.98
C GLY A 223 -7.14 4.66 -5.06
N SER A 224 -6.88 5.83 -5.66
CA SER A 224 -6.39 6.98 -4.89
C SER A 224 -7.40 7.43 -3.83
N ASN A 225 -6.90 8.09 -2.78
CA ASN A 225 -7.74 8.59 -1.70
C ASN A 225 -8.83 9.55 -2.21
N GLU A 226 -8.55 10.30 -3.29
CA GLU A 226 -9.52 11.18 -3.95
C GLU A 226 -10.66 10.37 -4.56
N VAL A 227 -10.34 9.28 -5.27
CA VAL A 227 -11.34 8.37 -5.84
C VAL A 227 -12.18 7.73 -4.74
N GLN A 228 -11.56 7.30 -3.64
CA GLN A 228 -12.28 6.71 -2.51
C GLN A 228 -13.22 7.73 -1.85
N ARG A 229 -12.80 8.99 -1.67
CA ARG A 229 -13.66 10.06 -1.16
C ARG A 229 -14.83 10.35 -2.10
N ASN A 230 -14.60 10.35 -3.42
CA ASN A 230 -15.68 10.51 -4.40
C ASN A 230 -16.70 9.35 -4.35
N ILE A 231 -16.21 8.11 -4.13
CA ILE A 231 -17.11 6.95 -3.96
C ILE A 231 -17.98 7.14 -2.71
N MET A 232 -17.39 7.55 -1.58
CA MET A 232 -18.14 7.81 -0.34
C MET A 232 -19.15 8.95 -0.54
N ALA A 233 -18.75 10.05 -1.15
CA ALA A 233 -19.64 11.18 -1.42
C ALA A 233 -20.85 10.76 -2.26
N LYS A 234 -20.60 9.98 -3.30
CA LYS A 234 -21.66 9.49 -4.19
C LYS A 234 -22.61 8.50 -3.50
N LEU A 235 -22.08 7.55 -2.72
CA LEU A 235 -22.88 6.51 -2.10
C LEU A 235 -23.61 6.97 -0.84
N VAL A 236 -23.03 7.89 -0.07
CA VAL A 236 -23.57 8.35 1.23
C VAL A 236 -24.36 9.64 1.08
N LEU A 237 -23.89 10.59 0.26
CA LEU A 237 -24.48 11.92 0.14
C LEU A 237 -25.33 12.08 -1.12
N GLY A 238 -25.26 11.13 -2.08
CA GLY A 238 -25.97 11.21 -3.35
C GLY A 238 -25.45 12.28 -4.32
N LEU A 239 -24.20 12.72 -4.15
CA LEU A 239 -23.54 13.76 -4.95
C LEU A 239 -22.96 13.23 -6.26
#